data_d91cc94c1871d74bf354f73b68d91c66
#
_entry.id   d91cc94c1871d74bf354f73b68d91c66
#
_cell.length_a   1.000
_cell.length_b   1.000
_cell.length_c   1.000
_cell.angle_alpha   90.00
_cell.angle_beta   90.00
_cell.angle_gamma   90.00
#
_symmetry.space_group_name_H-M   'P 1'
#
loop_
_entity.id
_entity.type
_entity.pdbx_description
1 polymer ?
#
loop_
_entity_poly.entity_id
_entity_poly.type
_entity_poly.pdbx_seq_one_letter_code
_entity_poly.pdbx_strand_id
1 'polypeptide(L)'
;KTLLDSDVIKGKVSVQRAYADWRRYPQYIVPLSEASVDLIFAPAYGSNKKNATDIRMAIDALELVFIRPEIGTYILLTGDSDFSSLVLKLKEYGKYVIGVGIRESSSDILVQNCDEYYSYTSLTGLTKTTELTQAARDPWILVNEALKKMVSRGDVMRSDRLKQVMQELDPLFNERGMGFSKFSKFLAEASSRGLVALKKQENGQYEVKPPYRGQSSQEEAGDKPAP
;
A
#
# COMPACT_ATOMS: atom_id res chain seq x y z
N LYS A 1 18.27 -9.35 5.85
CA LYS A 1 19.54 -8.62 5.94
C LYS A 1 19.33 -7.13 5.73
N THR A 2 18.74 -6.68 4.64
CA THR A 2 18.51 -5.25 4.34
C THR A 2 17.75 -4.48 5.43
N LEU A 3 16.74 -5.10 6.09
CA LEU A 3 16.03 -4.47 7.21
C LEU A 3 16.93 -4.36 8.46
N LEU A 4 17.71 -5.40 8.75
CA LEU A 4 18.60 -5.42 9.91
C LEU A 4 19.74 -4.39 9.79
N ASP A 5 20.13 -4.10 8.55
CA ASP A 5 21.18 -3.13 8.22
C ASP A 5 20.61 -1.72 7.97
N SER A 6 19.31 -1.49 8.20
CA SER A 6 18.64 -0.23 7.91
C SER A 6 18.54 0.70 9.12
N ASP A 7 18.36 2.01 8.85
CA ASP A 7 18.14 3.03 9.88
C ASP A 7 16.82 2.87 10.66
N VAL A 8 15.96 1.93 10.26
CA VAL A 8 14.74 1.57 11.01
C VAL A 8 15.09 0.95 12.35
N ILE A 9 16.19 0.18 12.40
CA ILE A 9 16.64 -0.49 13.62
C ILE A 9 17.67 0.39 14.32
N LYS A 10 17.20 1.24 15.23
CA LYS A 10 18.03 2.17 15.99
C LYS A 10 18.57 1.59 17.28
N GLY A 11 18.92 0.31 17.32
CA GLY A 11 19.37 -0.28 18.55
C GLY A 11 19.79 -1.74 18.40
N LYS A 12 20.12 -2.36 19.54
CA LYS A 12 20.46 -3.79 19.56
C LYS A 12 19.20 -4.63 19.41
N VAL A 13 19.16 -5.49 18.42
CA VAL A 13 18.11 -6.49 18.27
C VAL A 13 18.32 -7.59 19.31
N SER A 14 17.38 -7.73 20.24
CA SER A 14 17.46 -8.69 21.35
C SER A 14 16.81 -10.02 21.03
N VAL A 15 15.75 -10.02 20.21
CA VAL A 15 14.98 -11.21 19.81
C VAL A 15 14.62 -11.09 18.33
N GLN A 16 14.84 -12.16 17.59
CA GLN A 16 14.43 -12.27 16.19
C GLN A 16 13.74 -13.61 16.01
N ARG A 17 12.47 -13.62 15.63
CA ARG A 17 11.67 -14.83 15.43
C ARG A 17 10.93 -14.82 14.12
N ALA A 18 10.89 -15.96 13.46
CA ALA A 18 10.06 -16.19 12.28
C ALA A 18 9.14 -17.39 12.50
N TYR A 19 7.87 -17.23 12.15
CA TYR A 19 6.81 -18.19 12.44
C TYR A 19 6.26 -18.78 11.15
N ALA A 20 6.37 -20.08 10.97
CA ALA A 20 5.81 -20.77 9.80
C ALA A 20 5.68 -22.30 10.03
N ASP A 21 4.96 -22.94 9.13
CA ASP A 21 5.13 -24.38 8.86
C ASP A 21 6.34 -24.56 7.93
N TRP A 22 7.52 -24.68 8.50
CA TRP A 22 8.81 -24.71 7.77
C TRP A 22 8.94 -25.88 6.80
N ARG A 23 8.10 -26.92 6.90
CA ARG A 23 8.01 -27.99 5.91
C ARG A 23 7.56 -27.48 4.54
N ARG A 24 6.80 -26.37 4.53
CA ARG A 24 6.28 -25.72 3.33
C ARG A 24 7.25 -24.71 2.72
N TYR A 25 8.24 -24.27 3.52
CA TYR A 25 9.17 -23.20 3.16
C TYR A 25 10.63 -23.55 3.43
N PRO A 26 11.13 -24.75 3.03
CA PRO A 26 12.46 -25.23 3.37
C PRO A 26 13.58 -24.32 2.83
N GLN A 27 13.32 -23.61 1.73
CA GLN A 27 14.29 -22.71 1.09
C GLN A 27 14.68 -21.51 1.96
N TYR A 28 13.86 -21.14 2.96
CA TYR A 28 14.14 -20.01 3.85
C TYR A 28 14.86 -20.41 5.14
N ILE A 29 14.94 -21.71 5.47
CA ILE A 29 15.53 -22.19 6.73
C ILE A 29 16.98 -21.75 6.85
N VAL A 30 17.82 -22.06 5.86
CA VAL A 30 19.25 -21.73 5.91
C VAL A 30 19.46 -20.21 5.93
N PRO A 31 18.88 -19.40 5.02
CA PRO A 31 19.10 -17.96 5.03
C PRO A 31 18.66 -17.25 6.32
N LEU A 32 17.56 -17.71 6.94
CA LEU A 32 17.08 -17.14 8.20
C LEU A 32 17.97 -17.56 9.39
N SER A 33 18.41 -18.81 9.42
CA SER A 33 19.35 -19.30 10.44
C SER A 33 20.70 -18.57 10.38
N GLU A 34 21.23 -18.35 9.17
CA GLU A 34 22.43 -17.55 8.96
C GLU A 34 22.27 -16.08 9.41
N ALA A 35 21.05 -15.55 9.37
CA ALA A 35 20.70 -14.23 9.88
C ALA A 35 20.41 -14.21 11.39
N SER A 36 20.66 -15.33 12.11
CA SER A 36 20.38 -15.51 13.54
C SER A 36 18.90 -15.30 13.92
N VAL A 37 17.99 -15.72 13.03
CA VAL A 37 16.56 -15.69 13.29
C VAL A 37 16.10 -17.04 13.85
N ASP A 38 15.45 -17.02 15.01
CA ASP A 38 14.83 -18.21 15.61
C ASP A 38 13.63 -18.66 14.78
N LEU A 39 13.66 -19.92 14.33
CA LEU A 39 12.59 -20.50 13.52
C LEU A 39 11.56 -21.19 14.44
N ILE A 40 10.42 -20.54 14.63
CA ILE A 40 9.32 -21.11 15.42
C ILE A 40 8.44 -21.94 14.51
N PHE A 41 8.37 -23.24 14.80
CA PHE A 41 7.52 -24.15 14.05
C PHE A 41 6.06 -23.97 14.50
N ALA A 42 5.23 -23.45 13.60
CA ALA A 42 3.82 -23.16 13.83
C ALA A 42 2.96 -23.81 12.74
N PRO A 43 2.79 -25.14 12.76
CA PRO A 43 1.98 -25.83 11.78
C PRO A 43 0.49 -25.58 11.99
N ALA A 44 -0.22 -25.36 10.90
CA ALA A 44 -1.67 -25.23 10.91
C ALA A 44 -2.32 -26.61 10.79
N TYR A 45 -3.07 -27.04 11.81
CA TYR A 45 -3.81 -28.29 11.82
C TYR A 45 -5.34 -28.05 11.67
N GLY A 46 -6.03 -29.00 11.02
CA GLY A 46 -7.49 -29.01 10.92
C GLY A 46 -8.08 -28.13 9.82
N SER A 47 -9.38 -27.88 9.86
CA SER A 47 -10.15 -27.10 8.89
C SER A 47 -9.89 -25.59 8.97
N ASN A 48 -9.50 -25.08 10.14
CA ASN A 48 -9.21 -23.65 10.39
C ASN A 48 -7.72 -23.33 10.27
N LYS A 49 -7.13 -23.65 9.13
CA LYS A 49 -5.68 -23.54 8.89
C LYS A 49 -5.13 -22.10 8.84
N LYS A 50 -5.99 -21.06 8.76
CA LYS A 50 -5.55 -19.73 8.37
C LYS A 50 -4.79 -18.97 9.46
N ASN A 51 -5.11 -19.12 10.74
CA ASN A 51 -4.64 -18.18 11.78
C ASN A 51 -3.77 -18.82 12.88
N ALA A 52 -3.39 -20.11 12.76
CA ALA A 52 -2.63 -20.78 13.83
C ALA A 52 -1.24 -20.14 14.03
N THR A 53 -0.58 -19.77 12.94
CA THR A 53 0.73 -19.10 12.96
C THR A 53 0.63 -17.70 13.56
N ASP A 54 -0.43 -16.97 13.19
CA ASP A 54 -0.67 -15.59 13.62
C ASP A 54 -0.98 -15.53 15.12
N ILE A 55 -1.83 -16.45 15.59
CA ILE A 55 -2.13 -16.60 17.03
C ILE A 55 -0.86 -16.93 17.81
N ARG A 56 -0.03 -17.85 17.32
CA ARG A 56 1.24 -18.19 17.96
C ARG A 56 2.17 -17.00 18.05
N MET A 57 2.32 -16.24 16.97
CA MET A 57 3.14 -15.03 16.96
C MET A 57 2.60 -13.97 17.92
N ALA A 58 1.28 -13.78 17.98
CA ALA A 58 0.67 -12.81 18.88
C ALA A 58 0.87 -13.16 20.35
N ILE A 59 0.72 -14.46 20.71
CA ILE A 59 0.96 -14.95 22.08
C ILE A 59 2.42 -14.74 22.48
N ASP A 60 3.36 -15.17 21.64
CA ASP A 60 4.79 -15.05 21.92
C ASP A 60 5.23 -13.56 22.02
N ALA A 61 4.64 -12.68 21.21
CA ALA A 61 4.90 -11.23 21.28
C ALA A 61 4.41 -10.62 22.60
N LEU A 62 3.21 -11.02 23.07
CA LEU A 62 2.68 -10.57 24.36
C LEU A 62 3.45 -11.17 25.53
N GLU A 63 3.86 -12.44 25.45
CA GLU A 63 4.70 -13.06 26.48
C GLU A 63 6.01 -12.28 26.69
N LEU A 64 6.64 -11.84 25.59
CA LEU A 64 7.86 -11.04 25.63
C LEU A 64 7.68 -9.72 26.40
N VAL A 65 6.49 -9.14 26.45
CA VAL A 65 6.23 -7.91 27.23
C VAL A 65 6.51 -8.12 28.71
N PHE A 66 6.22 -9.33 29.21
CA PHE A 66 6.34 -9.68 30.64
C PHE A 66 7.70 -10.28 30.99
N ILE A 67 8.23 -11.16 30.12
CA ILE A 67 9.49 -11.86 30.42
C ILE A 67 10.75 -11.06 30.00
N ARG A 68 10.59 -10.07 29.12
CA ARG A 68 11.65 -9.18 28.62
C ARG A 68 11.19 -7.72 28.61
N PRO A 69 10.88 -7.16 29.81
CA PRO A 69 10.32 -5.80 29.92
C PRO A 69 11.23 -4.70 29.36
N GLU A 70 12.55 -4.95 29.28
CA GLU A 70 13.54 -4.05 28.69
C GLU A 70 13.38 -3.86 27.17
N ILE A 71 12.64 -4.74 26.48
CA ILE A 71 12.35 -4.58 25.06
C ILE A 71 11.28 -3.49 24.92
N GLY A 72 11.70 -2.31 24.47
CA GLY A 72 10.81 -1.15 24.27
C GLY A 72 10.16 -1.09 22.90
N THR A 73 10.81 -1.66 21.87
CA THR A 73 10.37 -1.57 20.47
C THR A 73 10.09 -2.94 19.88
N TYR A 74 8.95 -3.07 19.20
CA TYR A 74 8.54 -4.26 18.48
C TYR A 74 8.44 -3.97 17.00
N ILE A 75 9.10 -4.77 16.16
CA ILE A 75 9.06 -4.66 14.72
C ILE A 75 8.28 -5.86 14.17
N LEU A 76 7.11 -5.60 13.61
CA LEU A 76 6.21 -6.63 13.07
C LEU A 76 6.30 -6.65 11.53
N LEU A 77 6.74 -7.77 10.98
CA LEU A 77 6.84 -7.98 9.54
C LEU A 77 5.56 -8.66 9.04
N THR A 78 4.51 -7.87 8.87
CA THR A 78 3.19 -8.34 8.43
C THR A 78 2.40 -7.24 7.74
N GLY A 79 1.46 -7.62 6.89
CA GLY A 79 0.46 -6.71 6.28
C GLY A 79 -0.98 -7.04 6.72
N ASP A 80 -1.16 -8.08 7.54
CA ASP A 80 -2.49 -8.59 7.91
C ASP A 80 -3.15 -7.72 8.98
N SER A 81 -4.41 -7.34 8.74
CA SER A 81 -5.25 -6.55 9.65
C SER A 81 -5.47 -7.22 11.01
N ASP A 82 -5.42 -8.56 11.06
CA ASP A 82 -5.68 -9.32 12.28
C ASP A 82 -4.66 -9.00 13.38
N PHE A 83 -3.46 -8.53 13.00
CA PHE A 83 -2.45 -8.05 13.95
C PHE A 83 -2.72 -6.66 14.53
N SER A 84 -3.72 -5.94 14.06
CA SER A 84 -4.08 -4.62 14.62
C SER A 84 -4.40 -4.68 16.12
N SER A 85 -5.06 -5.75 16.56
CA SER A 85 -5.35 -5.98 17.98
C SER A 85 -4.08 -6.20 18.81
N LEU A 86 -3.09 -6.91 18.26
CA LEU A 86 -1.79 -7.09 18.89
C LEU A 86 -1.05 -5.75 19.01
N VAL A 87 -1.03 -4.96 17.95
CA VAL A 87 -0.40 -3.63 17.94
C VAL A 87 -0.97 -2.75 19.04
N LEU A 88 -2.30 -2.62 19.11
CA LEU A 88 -2.97 -1.84 20.14
C LEU A 88 -2.61 -2.35 21.54
N LYS A 89 -2.57 -3.68 21.73
CA LYS A 89 -2.24 -4.26 23.04
C LYS A 89 -0.80 -4.00 23.45
N LEU A 90 0.16 -4.10 22.53
CA LEU A 90 1.55 -3.75 22.78
C LEU A 90 1.69 -2.27 23.19
N LYS A 91 0.97 -1.37 22.52
CA LYS A 91 0.93 0.07 22.84
C LYS A 91 0.33 0.34 24.21
N GLU A 92 -0.72 -0.39 24.63
CA GLU A 92 -1.27 -0.31 25.99
C GLU A 92 -0.20 -0.62 27.07
N TYR A 93 0.75 -1.51 26.75
CA TYR A 93 1.90 -1.80 27.61
C TYR A 93 3.09 -0.85 27.40
N GLY A 94 2.89 0.27 26.73
CA GLY A 94 3.91 1.28 26.51
C GLY A 94 5.01 0.87 25.53
N LYS A 95 4.76 -0.12 24.66
CA LYS A 95 5.72 -0.55 23.65
C LYS A 95 5.57 0.27 22.38
N TYR A 96 6.70 0.61 21.75
CA TYR A 96 6.73 1.26 20.45
C TYR A 96 6.63 0.21 19.34
N VAL A 97 5.71 0.35 18.40
CA VAL A 97 5.43 -0.68 17.40
C VAL A 97 5.69 -0.16 16.00
N ILE A 98 6.59 -0.82 15.30
CA ILE A 98 6.95 -0.55 13.91
C ILE A 98 6.39 -1.68 13.05
N GLY A 99 5.54 -1.36 12.08
CA GLY A 99 5.07 -2.28 11.06
C GLY A 99 5.99 -2.27 9.84
N VAL A 100 6.24 -3.43 9.23
CA VAL A 100 6.97 -3.55 7.96
C VAL A 100 6.24 -4.54 7.07
N GLY A 101 5.90 -4.13 5.85
CA GLY A 101 5.15 -5.00 4.93
C GLY A 101 5.16 -4.50 3.49
N ILE A 102 4.42 -5.21 2.64
CA ILE A 102 4.17 -4.79 1.26
C ILE A 102 2.97 -3.83 1.30
N ARG A 103 3.16 -2.56 0.95
CA ARG A 103 2.12 -1.50 1.07
C ARG A 103 0.82 -1.87 0.38
N GLU A 104 0.91 -2.44 -0.80
CA GLU A 104 -0.24 -2.80 -1.64
C GLU A 104 -1.11 -3.93 -1.06
N SER A 105 -0.54 -4.74 -0.17
CA SER A 105 -1.21 -5.84 0.52
C SER A 105 -1.42 -5.59 2.01
N SER A 106 -0.97 -4.45 2.53
CA SER A 106 -1.10 -4.10 3.95
C SER A 106 -2.43 -3.42 4.23
N SER A 107 -3.06 -3.82 5.32
CA SER A 107 -4.29 -3.19 5.80
C SER A 107 -4.06 -1.77 6.29
N ASP A 108 -4.92 -0.83 5.89
CA ASP A 108 -4.86 0.55 6.38
C ASP A 108 -5.05 0.65 7.90
N ILE A 109 -5.85 -0.24 8.49
CA ILE A 109 -6.07 -0.29 9.95
C ILE A 109 -4.76 -0.66 10.65
N LEU A 110 -4.03 -1.65 10.16
CA LEU A 110 -2.73 -2.03 10.72
C LEU A 110 -1.73 -0.88 10.62
N VAL A 111 -1.63 -0.25 9.44
CA VAL A 111 -0.73 0.88 9.20
C VAL A 111 -1.02 2.04 10.16
N GLN A 112 -2.28 2.40 10.36
CA GLN A 112 -2.71 3.50 11.24
C GLN A 112 -2.45 3.21 12.73
N ASN A 113 -2.54 1.95 13.13
CA ASN A 113 -2.34 1.56 14.53
C ASN A 113 -0.85 1.51 14.94
N CYS A 114 0.06 1.26 14.01
CA CYS A 114 1.49 1.29 14.25
C CYS A 114 1.97 2.72 14.56
N ASP A 115 3.04 2.85 15.35
CA ASP A 115 3.70 4.13 15.57
C ASP A 115 4.47 4.56 14.32
N GLU A 116 5.08 3.59 13.62
CA GLU A 116 5.68 3.79 12.31
C GLU A 116 5.35 2.60 11.40
N TYR A 117 5.27 2.83 10.08
CA TYR A 117 5.11 1.76 9.10
C TYR A 117 6.02 1.97 7.89
N TYR A 118 6.73 0.91 7.48
CA TYR A 118 7.66 0.92 6.36
C TYR A 118 7.25 -0.09 5.29
N SER A 119 7.33 0.32 4.02
CA SER A 119 7.05 -0.57 2.89
C SER A 119 8.31 -1.24 2.36
N TYR A 120 8.23 -2.53 2.04
CA TYR A 120 9.31 -3.27 1.36
C TYR A 120 9.64 -2.73 -0.03
N THR A 121 8.68 -2.15 -0.73
CA THR A 121 8.89 -1.56 -2.06
C THR A 121 9.78 -0.32 -2.02
N SER A 122 9.94 0.27 -0.83
CA SER A 122 10.80 1.42 -0.55
C SER A 122 12.16 1.03 0.03
N LEU A 123 12.53 -0.25 0.05
CA LEU A 123 13.74 -0.76 0.76
C LEU A 123 15.09 -0.31 0.17
N THR A 124 15.14 0.30 -0.99
CA THR A 124 16.33 1.01 -1.50
C THR A 124 16.51 2.40 -0.86
N GLY A 125 15.49 2.88 -0.15
CA GLY A 125 15.44 4.03 0.71
C GLY A 125 14.20 3.90 1.56
N LEU A 126 14.31 3.33 2.77
CA LEU A 126 13.19 3.13 3.71
C LEU A 126 12.50 4.46 4.01
N THR A 127 11.49 4.80 3.22
CA THR A 127 10.63 5.95 3.48
C THR A 127 9.56 5.55 4.50
N LYS A 128 9.44 6.31 5.58
CA LYS A 128 8.33 6.20 6.52
C LYS A 128 7.01 6.37 5.78
N THR A 129 6.21 5.33 5.74
CA THR A 129 4.89 5.38 5.10
C THR A 129 3.92 6.27 5.91
N THR A 130 4.21 6.52 7.20
CA THR A 130 3.43 7.43 8.05
C THR A 130 3.42 8.88 7.55
N GLU A 131 4.46 9.31 6.85
CA GLU A 131 4.48 10.64 6.20
C GLU A 131 3.65 10.68 4.92
N LEU A 132 3.43 9.49 4.30
CA LEU A 132 2.57 9.36 3.11
C LEU A 132 1.08 9.18 3.44
N THR A 133 0.73 8.75 4.66
CA THR A 133 -0.68 8.58 5.08
C THR A 133 -1.31 9.88 5.58
N GLN A 134 -0.53 10.92 5.91
CA GLN A 134 -1.07 12.25 6.22
C GLN A 134 -1.19 13.18 5.00
N ALA A 135 -0.46 12.92 3.94
CA ALA A 135 -0.74 13.53 2.66
C ALA A 135 -1.67 12.59 1.89
N ALA A 136 -2.99 12.82 1.98
CA ALA A 136 -3.90 12.31 0.97
C ALA A 136 -3.22 12.55 -0.40
N ARG A 137 -2.98 11.49 -1.18
CA ARG A 137 -2.37 11.66 -2.52
C ARG A 137 -3.17 12.73 -3.22
N ASP A 138 -2.49 13.72 -3.76
CA ASP A 138 -3.18 14.74 -4.54
C ASP A 138 -4.09 14.02 -5.53
N PRO A 139 -5.42 14.12 -5.37
CA PRO A 139 -6.37 13.38 -6.19
C PRO A 139 -6.21 13.64 -7.68
N TRP A 140 -5.60 14.77 -8.03
CA TRP A 140 -5.30 15.13 -9.41
C TRP A 140 -4.11 14.34 -9.97
N ILE A 141 -3.12 14.03 -9.14
CA ILE A 141 -2.01 13.11 -9.48
C ILE A 141 -2.58 11.69 -9.61
N LEU A 142 -3.46 11.28 -8.70
CA LEU A 142 -4.10 9.96 -8.70
C LEU A 142 -4.90 9.68 -9.98
N VAL A 143 -5.61 10.68 -10.53
CA VAL A 143 -6.31 10.58 -11.84
C VAL A 143 -5.33 10.21 -12.95
N ASN A 144 -4.18 10.90 -13.02
CA ASN A 144 -3.18 10.65 -14.05
C ASN A 144 -2.54 9.26 -13.92
N GLU A 145 -2.23 8.83 -12.70
CA GLU A 145 -1.69 7.49 -12.43
C GLU A 145 -2.70 6.40 -12.81
N ALA A 146 -3.97 6.58 -12.45
CA ALA A 146 -5.04 5.65 -12.78
C ALA A 146 -5.24 5.54 -14.30
N LEU A 147 -5.25 6.65 -15.02
CA LEU A 147 -5.36 6.65 -16.48
C LEU A 147 -4.18 5.92 -17.14
N LYS A 148 -2.93 6.17 -16.70
CA LYS A 148 -1.74 5.46 -17.19
C LYS A 148 -1.86 3.95 -16.95
N LYS A 149 -2.32 3.54 -15.76
CA LYS A 149 -2.51 2.14 -15.40
C LYS A 149 -3.60 1.47 -16.24
N MET A 150 -4.73 2.17 -16.50
CA MET A 150 -5.79 1.69 -17.38
C MET A 150 -5.30 1.48 -18.81
N VAL A 151 -4.55 2.45 -19.37
CA VAL A 151 -3.97 2.33 -20.71
C VAL A 151 -3.01 1.16 -20.80
N SER A 152 -2.10 0.99 -19.83
CA SER A 152 -1.12 -0.09 -19.82
C SER A 152 -1.73 -1.49 -19.69
N ARG A 153 -2.92 -1.59 -19.05
CA ARG A 153 -3.67 -2.85 -18.87
C ARG A 153 -4.64 -3.15 -20.01
N GLY A 154 -4.89 -2.19 -20.92
CA GLY A 154 -5.94 -2.29 -21.94
C GLY A 154 -7.34 -2.26 -21.35
N ASP A 155 -7.52 -1.60 -20.20
CA ASP A 155 -8.82 -1.49 -19.53
C ASP A 155 -9.81 -0.68 -20.38
N VAL A 156 -11.11 -0.94 -20.18
CA VAL A 156 -12.18 -0.15 -20.82
C VAL A 156 -12.14 1.27 -20.24
N MET A 157 -11.97 2.26 -21.11
CA MET A 157 -11.80 3.67 -20.75
C MET A 157 -13.14 4.33 -20.37
N ARG A 158 -13.70 3.92 -19.23
CA ARG A 158 -14.98 4.41 -18.69
C ARG A 158 -14.78 5.03 -17.31
N SER A 159 -15.67 5.95 -16.95
CA SER A 159 -15.61 6.69 -15.69
C SER A 159 -15.74 5.80 -14.44
N ASP A 160 -16.58 4.76 -14.49
CA ASP A 160 -16.74 3.79 -13.42
C ASP A 160 -15.46 2.97 -13.19
N ARG A 161 -14.83 2.52 -14.29
CA ARG A 161 -13.55 1.80 -14.22
C ARG A 161 -12.43 2.69 -13.70
N LEU A 162 -12.38 3.95 -14.14
CA LEU A 162 -11.40 4.91 -13.62
C LEU A 162 -11.54 5.08 -12.10
N LYS A 163 -12.77 5.20 -11.58
CA LYS A 163 -12.99 5.27 -10.13
C LYS A 163 -12.46 4.04 -9.40
N GLN A 164 -12.74 2.84 -9.93
CA GLN A 164 -12.22 1.60 -9.37
C GLN A 164 -10.69 1.57 -9.32
N VAL A 165 -10.04 1.94 -10.44
CA VAL A 165 -8.57 1.96 -10.50
C VAL A 165 -7.99 3.03 -9.58
N MET A 166 -8.64 4.18 -9.42
CA MET A 166 -8.25 5.19 -8.42
C MET A 166 -8.35 4.63 -7.00
N GLN A 167 -9.42 3.89 -6.68
CA GLN A 167 -9.58 3.22 -5.38
C GLN A 167 -8.64 2.02 -5.19
N GLU A 168 -8.22 1.34 -6.27
CA GLU A 168 -7.14 0.35 -6.23
C GLU A 168 -5.78 0.98 -5.89
N LEU A 169 -5.54 2.21 -6.32
CA LEU A 169 -4.29 2.96 -6.07
C LEU A 169 -4.29 3.69 -4.73
N ASP A 170 -5.46 4.18 -4.33
CA ASP A 170 -5.69 4.84 -3.05
C ASP A 170 -7.08 4.44 -2.50
N PRO A 171 -7.13 3.44 -1.61
CA PRO A 171 -8.38 2.99 -0.99
C PRO A 171 -9.12 4.08 -0.21
N LEU A 172 -8.43 5.14 0.22
CA LEU A 172 -9.03 6.27 0.94
C LEU A 172 -9.64 7.31 -0.01
N PHE A 173 -9.43 7.18 -1.31
CA PHE A 173 -10.00 8.10 -2.28
C PHE A 173 -11.52 8.12 -2.21
N ASN A 174 -12.06 9.29 -1.87
CA ASN A 174 -13.49 9.56 -1.85
C ASN A 174 -13.75 10.99 -2.33
N GLU A 175 -14.45 11.11 -3.45
CA GLU A 175 -14.80 12.40 -4.03
C GLU A 175 -15.62 13.30 -3.11
N ARG A 176 -16.37 12.71 -2.16
CA ARG A 176 -17.17 13.47 -1.18
C ARG A 176 -16.30 14.18 -0.16
N GLY A 177 -15.21 13.56 0.26
CA GLY A 177 -14.22 14.18 1.16
C GLY A 177 -13.55 15.41 0.55
N MET A 178 -13.62 15.56 -0.78
CA MET A 178 -13.12 16.70 -1.53
C MET A 178 -14.21 17.75 -1.88
N GLY A 179 -15.43 17.59 -1.37
CA GLY A 179 -16.54 18.50 -1.63
C GLY A 179 -17.36 18.20 -2.89
N PHE A 180 -17.08 17.09 -3.59
CA PHE A 180 -17.84 16.70 -4.79
C PHE A 180 -18.99 15.76 -4.41
N SER A 181 -20.23 16.14 -4.73
CA SER A 181 -21.41 15.32 -4.43
C SER A 181 -21.51 14.01 -5.25
N LYS A 182 -20.81 13.94 -6.39
CA LYS A 182 -20.78 12.79 -7.31
C LYS A 182 -19.44 12.73 -8.02
N PHE A 183 -18.99 11.51 -8.35
CA PHE A 183 -17.74 11.30 -9.09
C PHE A 183 -17.73 11.99 -10.47
N SER A 184 -18.88 12.10 -11.13
CA SER A 184 -19.00 12.84 -12.39
C SER A 184 -18.64 14.33 -12.26
N LYS A 185 -18.93 14.97 -11.12
CA LYS A 185 -18.53 16.36 -10.87
C LYS A 185 -17.02 16.49 -10.63
N PHE A 186 -16.44 15.53 -9.91
CA PHE A 186 -15.00 15.43 -9.75
C PHE A 186 -14.30 15.28 -11.11
N LEU A 187 -14.84 14.41 -11.99
CA LEU A 187 -14.29 14.23 -13.34
C LEU A 187 -14.42 15.49 -14.22
N ALA A 188 -15.52 16.22 -14.10
CA ALA A 188 -15.69 17.49 -14.81
C ALA A 188 -14.61 18.51 -14.40
N GLU A 189 -14.30 18.57 -13.10
CA GLU A 189 -13.21 19.40 -12.59
C GLU A 189 -11.84 18.90 -13.05
N ALA A 190 -11.59 17.58 -13.05
CA ALA A 190 -10.37 16.99 -13.60
C ALA A 190 -10.20 17.31 -15.09
N SER A 191 -11.30 17.35 -15.84
CA SER A 191 -11.30 17.73 -17.27
C SER A 191 -11.01 19.21 -17.47
N SER A 192 -11.58 20.09 -16.63
CA SER A 192 -11.29 21.55 -16.71
C SER A 192 -9.82 21.86 -16.41
N ARG A 193 -9.17 21.02 -15.60
CA ARG A 193 -7.72 21.08 -15.32
C ARG A 193 -6.84 20.43 -16.38
N GLY A 194 -7.44 19.90 -17.45
CA GLY A 194 -6.71 19.25 -18.54
C GLY A 194 -6.09 17.89 -18.16
N LEU A 195 -6.57 17.24 -17.10
CA LEU A 195 -6.03 15.96 -16.61
C LEU A 195 -6.68 14.75 -17.30
N VAL A 196 -7.89 14.92 -17.82
CA VAL A 196 -8.67 13.90 -18.51
C VAL A 196 -9.55 14.52 -19.58
N ALA A 197 -9.65 13.88 -20.74
CA ALA A 197 -10.64 14.22 -21.74
C ALA A 197 -11.91 13.39 -21.51
N LEU A 198 -13.06 14.05 -21.45
CA LEU A 198 -14.37 13.41 -21.21
C LEU A 198 -15.23 13.49 -22.48
N LYS A 199 -15.80 12.35 -22.86
CA LYS A 199 -16.83 12.27 -23.92
C LYS A 199 -18.08 11.62 -23.33
N LYS A 200 -19.20 12.36 -23.33
CA LYS A 200 -20.48 11.80 -22.89
C LYS A 200 -21.02 10.91 -23.99
N GLN A 201 -21.39 9.68 -23.64
CA GLN A 201 -22.02 8.72 -24.54
C GLN A 201 -23.54 8.83 -24.51
N GLU A 202 -24.22 8.30 -25.49
CA GLU A 202 -25.70 8.32 -25.63
C GLU A 202 -26.41 7.64 -24.43
N ASN A 203 -25.76 6.65 -23.82
CA ASN A 203 -26.24 5.95 -22.62
C ASN A 203 -26.05 6.74 -21.31
N GLY A 204 -25.57 8.00 -21.38
CA GLY A 204 -25.33 8.87 -20.22
C GLY A 204 -24.02 8.60 -19.45
N GLN A 205 -23.23 7.61 -19.84
CA GLN A 205 -21.93 7.32 -19.26
C GLN A 205 -20.84 8.22 -19.87
N TYR A 206 -19.75 8.42 -19.11
CA TYR A 206 -18.60 9.16 -19.60
C TYR A 206 -17.49 8.21 -20.02
N GLU A 207 -17.07 8.33 -21.28
CA GLU A 207 -15.77 7.81 -21.74
C GLU A 207 -14.67 8.75 -21.28
N VAL A 208 -13.58 8.20 -20.77
CA VAL A 208 -12.42 8.94 -20.27
C VAL A 208 -11.21 8.63 -21.16
N LYS A 209 -10.41 9.65 -21.47
CA LYS A 209 -9.19 9.51 -22.25
C LYS A 209 -8.06 10.30 -21.59
N PRO A 210 -6.79 9.89 -21.75
CA PRO A 210 -5.67 10.74 -21.39
C PRO A 210 -5.79 12.11 -22.07
N PRO A 211 -5.33 13.18 -21.44
CA PRO A 211 -5.36 14.50 -22.06
C PRO A 211 -4.57 14.50 -23.38
N TYR A 212 -5.11 15.13 -24.40
CA TYR A 212 -4.37 15.35 -25.65
C TYR A 212 -3.10 16.14 -25.32
N ARG A 213 -1.94 15.51 -25.42
CA ARG A 213 -0.70 16.27 -25.60
C ARG A 213 -0.78 16.86 -27.00
N GLY A 214 -0.97 18.17 -27.09
CA GLY A 214 -1.02 18.90 -28.36
C GLY A 214 0.19 18.56 -29.20
N GLN A 215 -0.06 18.04 -30.41
CA GLN A 215 0.86 18.19 -31.51
C GLN A 215 0.85 19.68 -31.81
N SER A 216 2.02 20.29 -31.68
CA SER A 216 2.29 21.63 -32.19
C SER A 216 1.84 21.73 -33.64
N SER A 217 0.94 22.68 -33.88
CA SER A 217 0.52 23.17 -35.20
C SER A 217 1.69 23.28 -36.16
N GLN A 218 1.75 22.37 -37.13
CA GLN A 218 2.34 22.70 -38.42
C GLN A 218 1.19 23.14 -39.33
N GLU A 219 1.18 24.44 -39.59
CA GLU A 219 0.35 25.09 -40.60
C GLU A 219 0.60 24.44 -41.96
N GLU A 220 -0.43 23.88 -42.55
CA GLU A 220 -0.52 23.70 -43.98
C GLU A 220 -0.72 25.10 -44.62
N ALA A 221 0.36 25.62 -45.13
CA ALA A 221 0.29 26.74 -46.10
C ALA A 221 -0.36 26.20 -47.39
N GLY A 222 -1.59 26.58 -47.61
CA GLY A 222 -2.33 26.27 -48.83
C GLY A 222 -1.66 26.84 -50.06
N ASP A 223 -1.44 25.99 -51.02
CA ASP A 223 -1.16 26.32 -52.41
C ASP A 223 -2.45 26.76 -53.09
N LYS A 224 -2.54 28.03 -53.47
CA LYS A 224 -3.55 28.58 -54.38
C LYS A 224 -2.93 28.65 -55.78
N PRO A 225 -3.52 28.06 -56.82
CA PRO A 225 -3.13 28.36 -58.18
C PRO A 225 -3.68 29.71 -58.58
N ALA A 226 -2.86 30.53 -59.14
CA ALA A 226 -3.24 31.76 -59.83
C ALA A 226 -3.08 31.61 -61.36
N PRO A 227 -3.68 32.48 -62.15
CA PRO A 227 -4.38 32.24 -63.39
C PRO A 227 -3.51 32.00 -64.64
#